data_a24d5467c7a38d5b84487dd9d1bd4767
#
_entry.id   a24d5467c7a38d5b84487dd9d1bd4767
#
_cell.length_a   1.000
_cell.length_b   1.000
_cell.length_c   1.000
_cell.angle_alpha   90.00
_cell.angle_beta   90.00
_cell.angle_gamma   90.00
#
_symmetry.space_group_name_H-M   'P 1'
#
loop_
_entity.id
_entity.type
_entity.pdbx_description
1 polymer ?
#
loop_
_entity_poly.entity_id
_entity_poly.type
_entity_poly.pdbx_seq_one_letter_code
_entity_poly.pdbx_strand_id
1 'polypeptide(L)' 'MPVDAIVENFDYGVSAAEIAEQFEIPPERVEAILTYTQSHRFAHPV' A
#
# COMPACT_ATOMS: atom_id res chain seq x y z
N MET A 1 -0.09 8.29 -9.30
CA MET A 1 0.39 7.01 -8.75
C MET A 1 -0.80 6.13 -8.39
N PRO A 2 -0.76 4.87 -8.76
CA PRO A 2 -1.93 3.99 -8.55
C PRO A 2 -2.02 3.46 -7.11
N VAL A 3 -2.38 4.32 -6.19
CA VAL A 3 -2.47 3.95 -4.78
C VAL A 3 -3.46 2.81 -4.57
N ASP A 4 -4.58 2.86 -5.25
CA ASP A 4 -5.59 1.81 -5.12
C ASP A 4 -5.06 0.45 -5.55
N ALA A 5 -4.27 0.43 -6.62
CA ALA A 5 -3.69 -0.81 -7.10
C ALA A 5 -2.66 -1.36 -6.12
N ILE A 6 -1.90 -0.48 -5.49
CA ILE A 6 -0.91 -0.88 -4.50
C ILE A 6 -1.59 -1.52 -3.31
N VAL A 7 -2.64 -0.89 -2.80
CA VAL A 7 -3.37 -1.41 -1.66
C VAL A 7 -4.05 -2.74 -2.00
N GLU A 8 -4.60 -2.83 -3.19
CA GLU A 8 -5.25 -4.06 -3.64
C GLU A 8 -4.28 -5.22 -3.70
N ASN A 9 -3.10 -4.98 -4.26
CA ASN A 9 -2.07 -6.01 -4.34
C ASN A 9 -1.67 -6.47 -2.94
N PHE A 10 -1.53 -5.55 -2.01
CA PHE A 10 -1.17 -5.89 -0.65
C PHE A 10 -2.28 -6.73 0.00
N ASP A 11 -3.52 -6.38 -0.24
CA ASP A 11 -4.66 -7.12 0.30
C ASP A 11 -4.70 -8.55 -0.23
N TYR A 12 -4.21 -8.76 -1.45
CA TYR A 12 -4.13 -10.10 -2.02
C TYR A 12 -2.93 -10.89 -1.53
N GLY A 13 -2.11 -10.31 -0.67
CA GLY A 13 -1.00 -11.02 -0.10
C GLY A 13 0.34 -10.77 -0.77
N VAL A 14 0.42 -9.81 -1.69
CA VAL A 14 1.68 -9.44 -2.32
C VAL A 14 2.48 -8.60 -1.33
N SER A 15 3.77 -8.91 -1.16
CA SER A 15 4.59 -8.19 -0.21
C SER A 15 4.89 -6.77 -0.68
N ALA A 16 5.15 -5.88 0.29
CA ALA A 16 5.47 -4.49 -0.03
C ALA A 16 6.72 -4.39 -0.92
N ALA A 17 7.70 -5.24 -0.68
CA ALA A 17 8.92 -5.24 -1.49
C ALA A 17 8.61 -5.60 -2.94
N GLU A 18 7.75 -6.56 -3.14
CA GLU A 18 7.37 -6.99 -4.48
C GLU A 18 6.55 -5.92 -5.18
N ILE A 19 5.66 -5.28 -4.46
CA ILE A 19 4.88 -4.17 -5.01
C ILE A 19 5.80 -3.05 -5.46
N ALA A 20 6.77 -2.71 -4.62
CA ALA A 20 7.73 -1.66 -4.95
C ALA A 20 8.46 -1.97 -6.25
N GLU A 21 8.84 -3.22 -6.43
CA GLU A 21 9.54 -3.63 -7.62
C GLU A 21 8.65 -3.56 -8.86
N GLN A 22 7.43 -4.04 -8.74
CA GLN A 22 6.49 -4.04 -9.86
C GLN A 22 6.12 -2.64 -10.31
N PHE A 23 5.94 -1.74 -9.37
CA PHE A 23 5.51 -0.37 -9.67
C PHE A 23 6.69 0.59 -9.82
N GLU A 24 7.91 0.08 -9.67
CA GLU A 24 9.13 0.88 -9.81
C GLU A 24 9.14 2.08 -8.88
N ILE A 25 8.76 1.86 -7.63
CA ILE A 25 8.79 2.89 -6.59
C ILE A 25 9.60 2.38 -5.40
N PRO A 26 10.17 3.28 -4.58
CA PRO A 26 10.94 2.86 -3.43
C PRO A 26 10.09 2.08 -2.43
N PRO A 27 10.64 1.03 -1.81
CA PRO A 27 9.88 0.25 -0.81
C PRO A 27 9.36 1.11 0.33
N GLU A 28 10.14 2.09 0.76
CA GLU A 28 9.71 2.99 1.84
C GLU A 28 8.48 3.80 1.43
N ARG A 29 8.33 4.09 0.14
CA ARG A 29 7.17 4.79 -0.35
C ARG A 29 5.94 3.89 -0.28
N VAL A 30 6.11 2.61 -0.63
CA VAL A 30 5.02 1.64 -0.52
C VAL A 30 4.58 1.49 0.93
N GLU A 31 5.53 1.39 1.84
CA GLU A 31 5.21 1.27 3.25
C GLU A 31 4.47 2.49 3.77
N ALA A 32 4.88 3.67 3.34
CA ALA A 32 4.20 4.91 3.74
C ALA A 32 2.76 4.92 3.24
N ILE A 33 2.54 4.49 2.01
CA ILE A 33 1.21 4.43 1.44
C ILE A 33 0.33 3.45 2.21
N LEU A 34 0.87 2.27 2.52
CA LEU A 34 0.12 1.25 3.23
C LEU A 34 -0.21 1.70 4.65
N THR A 35 0.76 2.32 5.32
CA THR A 35 0.54 2.81 6.68
C THR A 35 -0.54 3.89 6.68
N TYR A 36 -0.47 4.81 5.74
CA TYR A 36 -1.46 5.87 5.62
C TYR A 36 -2.85 5.29 5.39
N THR A 37 -2.96 4.35 4.47
CA THR A 37 -4.24 3.75 4.13
C THR A 37 -4.83 2.99 5.31
N GLN A 38 -4.00 2.24 6.02
CA GLN A 38 -4.46 1.49 7.18
C GLN A 38 -4.93 2.41 8.29
N SER A 39 -4.19 3.50 8.52
CA SER A 39 -4.57 4.48 9.51
C SER A 39 -5.93 5.07 9.20
N HIS A 40 -6.16 5.39 7.95
CA HIS A 40 -7.43 5.99 7.53
C HIS A 40 -8.58 5.00 7.64
N ARG A 41 -8.31 3.74 7.36
CA ARG A 41 -9.34 2.70 7.49
C ARG A 41 -9.79 2.56 8.93
N PHE A 42 -8.83 2.51 9.85
CA PHE A 42 -9.14 2.33 11.27
C PHE A 42 -9.69 3.57 11.91
N ALA A 43 -9.33 4.73 11.38
CA ALA A 43 -9.81 5.99 11.90
C ALA A 43 -11.21 6.32 11.41
N HIS A 44 -11.77 5.50 10.54
CA HIS A 44 -13.06 5.76 9.94
C HIS A 44 -14.17 5.23 10.85
N PRO A 45 -14.85 6.10 11.57
CA PRO A 45 -15.96 5.66 12.42
C PRO A 45 -17.14 5.34 11.52
N VAL A 46 -17.64 4.19 11.69
CA VAL A 46 -18.80 3.78 10.89
C VAL A 46 -20.09 4.31 11.49
#